data_a9f53bd48995c58505c6603d7214bfa5
#
_entry.id   a9f53bd48995c58505c6603d7214bfa5
#
_cell.length_a   1.000
_cell.length_b   1.000
_cell.length_c   1.000
_cell.angle_alpha   90.00
_cell.angle_beta   90.00
_cell.angle_gamma   90.00
#
_symmetry.space_group_name_H-M   'P 1'
#
loop_
_entity.id
_entity.type
_entity.pdbx_description
1 polymer ?
#
loop_
_entity_poly.entity_id
_entity_poly.type
_entity_poly.pdbx_seq_one_letter_code
_entity_poly.pdbx_strand_id
1 'polypeptide(L)'
;MGRSSLLAIAFASFATAALSQEPPAAADRLNSVVNGSPVDAAAVRSIVNDVLNERDAKKKADDTANEKALVAGTSGAVPLRSYWDNGLWFASANNDWKIHLGGRVMAQNSFWSQSPDLRGPPPGNGGIQQSGLGAGVGPLDDGFFFRRVRLRSDGVGYGCVEYAFEVDFEQLNFITFDHMWIGVTDADWGTFRVGQHKVPQGLEMIGSDYHLTFLERSPLADSLWTLFAPGLYYQNEFFDKNLVFQTMLHRIQPIQAFTSDFGNGNYAETTRLTGTPIYADDGAKVLHLGGSVQWRSGDIGRTIQPGGTGSIYGDTQDVIRYRARPNMRDAVGVGAVNFLGSNANRFVDTGFLLADSATTLGPEFMMIHGPLSLRSEAGFTRLSRARSLYGGNGVAAGQDVGNPSFWGCYAEASYILTGEHYGYDRRMGMYDRIKVKNNFGYTRGEDGCKHWGWGAWQLAYRYSYLDLNDTNVNGGLLMQHEIGVNWFLNDNTKLQFLFLNAQRNVMQPAVSGTVNGFGMLAQWYF
;
A
#
# COMPACT_ATOMS: atom_id res chain seq x y z
N MET A 1 2.67 -33.84 17.12
CA MET A 1 1.35 -33.49 17.65
C MET A 1 1.54 -32.47 18.77
N GLY A 2 1.07 -31.23 18.66
CA GLY A 2 1.09 -30.32 19.82
C GLY A 2 1.47 -28.86 19.60
N ARG A 3 1.41 -28.30 18.38
CA ARG A 3 1.59 -26.84 18.16
C ARG A 3 0.48 -26.15 17.38
N SER A 4 -0.48 -26.88 16.85
CA SER A 4 -1.63 -26.33 16.11
C SER A 4 -2.82 -25.95 16.99
N SER A 5 -2.84 -26.35 18.27
CA SER A 5 -3.99 -26.20 19.16
C SER A 5 -4.01 -24.85 19.90
N LEU A 6 -2.89 -24.16 20.03
CA LEU A 6 -2.83 -22.87 20.75
C LEU A 6 -3.28 -21.67 19.91
N LEU A 7 -3.14 -21.74 18.60
CA LEU A 7 -3.63 -20.68 17.70
C LEU A 7 -5.16 -20.70 17.58
N ALA A 8 -5.77 -21.89 17.60
CA ALA A 8 -7.21 -22.06 17.52
C ALA A 8 -7.95 -21.57 18.79
N ILE A 9 -7.30 -21.65 19.95
CA ILE A 9 -7.91 -21.23 21.23
C ILE A 9 -7.89 -19.70 21.37
N ALA A 10 -6.86 -19.01 20.89
CA ALA A 10 -6.81 -17.56 20.88
C ALA A 10 -7.85 -16.93 19.94
N PHE A 11 -8.15 -17.56 18.81
CA PHE A 11 -9.17 -17.11 17.87
C PHE A 11 -10.61 -17.38 18.36
N ALA A 12 -10.84 -18.49 19.06
CA ALA A 12 -12.16 -18.81 19.61
C ALA A 12 -12.57 -17.83 20.74
N SER A 13 -11.62 -17.31 21.51
CA SER A 13 -11.91 -16.34 22.58
C SER A 13 -12.22 -14.93 22.05
N PHE A 14 -11.71 -14.56 20.86
CA PHE A 14 -12.05 -13.30 20.20
C PHE A 14 -13.41 -13.34 19.51
N ALA A 15 -13.79 -14.49 18.92
CA ALA A 15 -15.08 -14.66 18.27
C ALA A 15 -16.27 -14.61 19.24
N THR A 16 -16.10 -15.09 20.48
CA THR A 16 -17.16 -15.07 21.51
C THR A 16 -17.40 -13.69 22.12
N ALA A 17 -16.40 -12.80 22.14
CA ALA A 17 -16.57 -11.43 22.63
C ALA A 17 -17.28 -10.51 21.60
N ALA A 18 -17.19 -10.82 20.29
CA ALA A 18 -17.85 -10.07 19.24
C ALA A 18 -19.34 -10.44 19.07
N LEU A 19 -19.77 -11.59 19.59
CA LEU A 19 -21.15 -12.07 19.47
C LEU A 19 -22.12 -11.53 20.57
N SER A 20 -21.64 -10.71 21.51
CA SER A 20 -22.47 -10.24 22.63
C SER A 20 -23.04 -8.82 22.49
N GLN A 21 -22.88 -8.15 21.36
CA GLN A 21 -23.52 -6.86 21.10
C GLN A 21 -24.27 -6.88 19.77
N GLU A 22 -25.48 -7.41 19.78
CA GLU A 22 -26.45 -7.06 18.74
C GLU A 22 -26.79 -5.57 18.85
N PRO A 23 -26.68 -4.77 17.78
CA PRO A 23 -27.21 -3.41 17.81
C PRO A 23 -28.73 -3.48 17.95
N PRO A 24 -29.36 -2.61 18.77
CA PRO A 24 -30.80 -2.58 18.87
C PRO A 24 -31.42 -2.41 17.49
N ALA A 25 -32.40 -3.23 17.18
CA ALA A 25 -33.08 -3.26 15.90
C ALA A 25 -33.53 -1.83 15.51
N ALA A 26 -33.47 -1.52 14.21
CA ALA A 26 -33.84 -0.21 13.67
C ALA A 26 -35.25 0.26 14.12
N ALA A 27 -36.12 -0.68 14.50
CA ALA A 27 -37.44 -0.43 15.08
C ALA A 27 -37.39 0.31 16.44
N ASP A 28 -36.39 0.07 17.28
CA ASP A 28 -36.30 0.72 18.59
C ASP A 28 -35.78 2.16 18.50
N ARG A 29 -34.99 2.49 17.49
CA ARG A 29 -34.54 3.87 17.22
C ARG A 29 -35.66 4.75 16.67
N LEU A 30 -36.57 4.20 15.87
CA LEU A 30 -37.78 4.91 15.41
C LEU A 30 -38.74 5.20 16.60
N ASN A 31 -38.88 4.28 17.53
CA ASN A 31 -39.74 4.46 18.69
C ASN A 31 -39.21 5.51 19.68
N SER A 32 -37.89 5.76 19.76
CA SER A 32 -37.31 6.77 20.62
C SER A 32 -37.45 8.21 20.12
N VAL A 33 -37.63 8.40 18.82
CA VAL A 33 -37.81 9.72 18.17
C VAL A 33 -39.29 10.15 18.23
N VAL A 34 -40.22 9.22 18.34
CA VAL A 34 -41.68 9.50 18.30
C VAL A 34 -42.28 9.83 19.67
N ASN A 35 -41.59 9.60 20.78
CA ASN A 35 -42.12 9.81 22.13
C ASN A 35 -42.20 11.26 22.61
N GLY A 36 -42.08 12.26 21.74
CA GLY A 36 -42.09 13.69 22.08
C GLY A 36 -43.20 14.54 21.41
N SER A 37 -44.03 13.99 20.54
CA SER A 37 -45.11 14.73 19.84
C SER A 37 -46.22 13.79 19.40
N PRO A 38 -47.48 14.24 19.35
CA PRO A 38 -48.60 13.37 18.93
C PRO A 38 -48.63 13.20 17.39
N VAL A 39 -47.58 12.62 16.83
CA VAL A 39 -47.54 12.23 15.43
C VAL A 39 -47.93 10.75 15.36
N ASP A 40 -49.04 10.48 14.71
CA ASP A 40 -49.53 9.12 14.49
C ASP A 40 -48.45 8.30 13.74
N ALA A 41 -47.90 7.29 14.40
CA ALA A 41 -46.87 6.41 13.85
C ALA A 41 -47.35 5.66 12.59
N ALA A 42 -48.64 5.48 12.44
CA ALA A 42 -49.25 4.89 11.25
C ALA A 42 -49.17 5.86 10.07
N ALA A 43 -49.40 7.17 10.29
CA ALA A 43 -49.28 8.18 9.26
C ALA A 43 -47.83 8.36 8.78
N VAL A 44 -46.83 8.33 9.70
CA VAL A 44 -45.41 8.38 9.34
C VAL A 44 -44.99 7.16 8.54
N ARG A 45 -45.42 5.95 8.91
CA ARG A 45 -45.14 4.73 8.13
C ARG A 45 -45.79 4.77 6.73
N SER A 46 -46.99 5.33 6.61
CA SER A 46 -47.66 5.50 5.32
C SER A 46 -46.82 6.45 4.43
N ILE A 47 -46.43 7.60 4.94
CA ILE A 47 -45.62 8.58 4.20
C ILE A 47 -44.26 7.97 3.77
N VAL A 48 -43.58 7.28 4.68
CA VAL A 48 -42.31 6.60 4.37
C VAL A 48 -42.47 5.54 3.28
N ASN A 49 -43.56 4.73 3.37
CA ASN A 49 -43.84 3.72 2.36
C ASN A 49 -44.23 4.37 1.02
N ASP A 50 -44.99 5.46 1.02
CA ASP A 50 -45.32 6.19 -0.19
C ASP A 50 -44.11 6.79 -0.87
N VAL A 51 -43.16 7.41 -0.11
CA VAL A 51 -41.89 7.93 -0.62
C VAL A 51 -40.99 6.79 -1.15
N LEU A 52 -40.94 5.65 -0.46
CA LEU A 52 -40.19 4.49 -0.96
C LEU A 52 -40.81 3.93 -2.26
N ASN A 53 -42.14 3.82 -2.31
CA ASN A 53 -42.84 3.34 -3.49
C ASN A 53 -42.68 4.31 -4.68
N GLU A 54 -42.74 5.64 -4.44
CA GLU A 54 -42.47 6.65 -5.48
C GLU A 54 -41.01 6.57 -5.98
N ARG A 55 -40.07 6.37 -5.06
CA ARG A 55 -38.65 6.20 -5.43
C ARG A 55 -38.43 4.94 -6.27
N ASP A 56 -39.05 3.84 -5.88
CA ASP A 56 -38.92 2.57 -6.60
C ASP A 56 -39.67 2.60 -7.94
N ALA A 57 -40.84 3.28 -8.02
CA ALA A 57 -41.56 3.52 -9.27
C ALA A 57 -40.76 4.42 -10.22
N LYS A 58 -40.09 5.48 -9.69
CA LYS A 58 -39.24 6.37 -10.48
C LYS A 58 -38.00 5.62 -10.98
N LYS A 59 -37.37 4.81 -10.13
CA LYS A 59 -36.23 3.97 -10.51
C LYS A 59 -36.64 2.97 -11.62
N LYS A 60 -37.78 2.33 -11.46
CA LYS A 60 -38.33 1.38 -12.46
C LYS A 60 -38.70 2.07 -13.78
N ALA A 61 -39.18 3.32 -13.72
CA ALA A 61 -39.49 4.12 -14.91
C ALA A 61 -38.20 4.55 -15.64
N ASP A 62 -37.18 4.97 -14.88
CA ASP A 62 -35.88 5.32 -15.42
C ASP A 62 -35.18 4.10 -16.02
N ASP A 63 -35.25 2.95 -15.37
CA ASP A 63 -34.71 1.68 -15.88
C ASP A 63 -35.43 1.25 -17.18
N THR A 64 -36.76 1.42 -17.23
CA THR A 64 -37.57 1.11 -18.44
C THR A 64 -37.33 2.10 -19.57
N ALA A 65 -37.11 3.39 -19.27
CA ALA A 65 -36.76 4.40 -20.25
C ALA A 65 -35.36 4.16 -20.83
N ASN A 66 -34.41 3.78 -19.98
CA ASN A 66 -33.08 3.38 -20.37
C ASN A 66 -33.11 2.11 -21.23
N GLU A 67 -33.92 1.10 -20.87
CA GLU A 67 -34.09 -0.14 -21.63
C GLU A 67 -34.71 0.14 -23.03
N LYS A 68 -35.68 1.04 -23.12
CA LYS A 68 -36.24 1.48 -24.40
C LYS A 68 -35.26 2.27 -25.27
N ALA A 69 -34.42 3.10 -24.65
CA ALA A 69 -33.33 3.79 -25.35
C ALA A 69 -32.26 2.81 -25.86
N LEU A 70 -32.05 1.71 -25.14
CA LEU A 70 -31.15 0.60 -25.52
C LEU A 70 -31.65 -0.13 -26.78
N VAL A 71 -32.98 -0.33 -26.91
CA VAL A 71 -33.59 -1.08 -28.01
C VAL A 71 -33.69 -0.25 -29.30
N ALA A 72 -33.67 1.09 -29.19
CA ALA A 72 -33.82 1.99 -30.34
C ALA A 72 -32.53 2.24 -31.13
N GLY A 73 -31.36 1.81 -30.63
CA GLY A 73 -30.06 2.02 -31.26
C GLY A 73 -29.34 0.72 -31.58
N THR A 74 -29.09 0.46 -32.83
CA THR A 74 -28.16 -0.53 -33.42
C THR A 74 -27.94 -1.84 -32.64
N SER A 75 -28.38 -2.95 -33.22
CA SER A 75 -28.11 -4.31 -32.76
C SER A 75 -26.65 -4.48 -32.23
N GLY A 76 -26.53 -4.70 -30.93
CA GLY A 76 -25.23 -5.01 -30.27
C GLY A 76 -24.53 -3.88 -29.55
N ALA A 77 -24.96 -2.62 -29.63
CA ALA A 77 -24.35 -1.53 -28.90
C ALA A 77 -24.89 -1.42 -27.46
N VAL A 78 -23.99 -1.30 -26.50
CA VAL A 78 -24.32 -1.02 -25.10
C VAL A 78 -24.13 0.48 -24.86
N PRO A 79 -25.19 1.29 -24.64
CA PRO A 79 -25.03 2.69 -24.34
C PRO A 79 -24.41 2.87 -22.96
N LEU A 80 -23.39 3.73 -22.88
CA LEU A 80 -22.68 4.03 -21.66
C LEU A 80 -22.99 5.46 -21.21
N ARG A 81 -23.33 5.64 -19.94
CA ARG A 81 -23.36 6.94 -19.27
C ARG A 81 -21.96 7.29 -18.78
N SER A 82 -21.57 8.55 -18.86
CA SER A 82 -20.33 9.04 -18.26
C SER A 82 -20.64 9.87 -17.01
N TYR A 83 -19.77 9.75 -16.02
CA TYR A 83 -19.80 10.56 -14.81
C TYR A 83 -18.41 10.67 -14.21
N TRP A 84 -18.22 11.67 -13.34
CA TRP A 84 -16.98 11.87 -12.62
C TRP A 84 -17.13 11.41 -11.16
N ASP A 85 -16.30 10.47 -10.75
CA ASP A 85 -16.13 10.06 -9.35
C ASP A 85 -14.68 9.62 -9.14
N ASN A 86 -13.81 10.56 -8.75
CA ASN A 86 -12.35 10.35 -8.63
C ASN A 86 -11.68 9.77 -9.88
N GLY A 87 -12.10 10.24 -11.03
CA GLY A 87 -11.74 9.81 -12.34
C GLY A 87 -12.95 9.78 -13.25
N LEU A 88 -12.73 9.48 -14.50
CA LEU A 88 -13.77 9.42 -15.51
C LEU A 88 -14.33 8.00 -15.58
N TRP A 89 -15.61 7.87 -15.33
CA TRP A 89 -16.34 6.62 -15.42
C TRP A 89 -17.25 6.56 -16.64
N PHE A 90 -17.29 5.38 -17.24
CA PHE A 90 -18.31 5.00 -18.21
C PHE A 90 -19.01 3.77 -17.65
N ALA A 91 -20.33 3.77 -17.63
CA ALA A 91 -21.10 2.65 -17.10
C ALA A 91 -22.37 2.39 -17.93
N SER A 92 -22.73 1.12 -18.12
CA SER A 92 -24.02 0.72 -18.65
C SER A 92 -25.14 1.03 -17.65
N ALA A 93 -26.37 1.08 -18.12
CA ALA A 93 -27.54 1.39 -17.28
C ALA A 93 -27.70 0.42 -16.11
N ASN A 94 -27.45 -0.88 -16.33
CA ASN A 94 -27.51 -1.95 -15.32
C ASN A 94 -26.21 -2.12 -14.53
N ASN A 95 -25.16 -1.31 -14.81
CA ASN A 95 -23.82 -1.42 -14.23
C ASN A 95 -23.07 -2.73 -14.50
N ASP A 96 -23.50 -3.58 -15.43
CA ASP A 96 -22.75 -4.77 -15.82
C ASP A 96 -21.41 -4.44 -16.49
N TRP A 97 -21.36 -3.27 -17.12
CA TRP A 97 -20.13 -2.71 -17.71
C TRP A 97 -19.78 -1.40 -17.02
N LYS A 98 -18.60 -1.35 -16.45
CA LYS A 98 -18.01 -0.15 -15.85
C LYS A 98 -16.57 -0.05 -16.29
N ILE A 99 -16.18 1.10 -16.76
CA ILE A 99 -14.80 1.42 -17.11
C ILE A 99 -14.43 2.68 -16.36
N HIS A 100 -13.38 2.63 -15.59
CA HIS A 100 -12.76 3.76 -14.91
C HIS A 100 -11.47 4.14 -15.64
N LEU A 101 -11.31 5.40 -15.93
CA LEU A 101 -10.07 6.00 -16.40
C LEU A 101 -9.61 7.01 -15.36
N GLY A 102 -8.42 6.75 -14.82
CA GLY A 102 -7.81 7.57 -13.80
C GLY A 102 -6.31 7.69 -14.01
N GLY A 103 -5.69 8.45 -13.17
CA GLY A 103 -4.25 8.64 -13.22
C GLY A 103 -3.73 9.48 -12.08
N ARG A 104 -2.42 9.70 -12.08
CA ARG A 104 -1.77 10.54 -11.07
C ARG A 104 -0.52 11.21 -11.60
N VAL A 105 -0.27 12.39 -11.05
CA VAL A 105 1.01 13.09 -11.19
C VAL A 105 1.49 13.48 -9.80
N MET A 106 2.72 13.12 -9.49
CA MET A 106 3.39 13.47 -8.24
C MET A 106 4.72 14.12 -8.56
N ALA A 107 4.88 15.39 -8.16
CA ALA A 107 6.10 16.17 -8.32
C ALA A 107 6.74 16.41 -6.96
N GLN A 108 8.00 16.04 -6.81
CA GLN A 108 8.74 16.14 -5.56
C GLN A 108 9.91 17.09 -5.70
N ASN A 109 10.14 17.87 -4.64
CA ASN A 109 11.37 18.61 -4.44
C ASN A 109 12.01 18.15 -3.12
N SER A 110 13.31 17.92 -3.12
CA SER A 110 14.05 17.41 -1.98
C SER A 110 15.29 18.26 -1.72
N PHE A 111 15.55 18.53 -0.45
CA PHE A 111 16.74 19.25 0.04
C PHE A 111 17.40 18.41 1.12
N TRP A 112 18.74 18.29 1.05
CA TRP A 112 19.47 17.39 1.92
C TRP A 112 20.61 18.08 2.65
N SER A 113 20.77 17.75 3.92
CA SER A 113 21.93 18.09 4.74
C SER A 113 22.52 16.80 5.30
N GLN A 114 23.70 16.44 4.86
CA GLN A 114 24.33 15.15 5.11
C GLN A 114 25.64 15.33 5.89
N SER A 115 25.88 14.49 6.90
CA SER A 115 27.18 14.46 7.58
C SER A 115 28.31 14.15 6.59
N PRO A 116 29.48 14.83 6.70
CA PRO A 116 30.56 14.67 5.73
C PRO A 116 30.98 13.22 5.50
N ASP A 117 31.03 12.43 6.57
CA ASP A 117 31.47 11.03 6.53
C ASP A 117 30.58 10.16 5.66
N LEU A 118 29.27 10.44 5.61
CA LEU A 118 28.34 9.69 4.75
C LEU A 118 28.52 9.95 3.26
N ARG A 119 29.21 11.04 2.86
CA ARG A 119 29.49 11.36 1.45
C ARG A 119 30.53 10.45 0.81
N GLY A 120 31.18 9.60 1.61
CA GLY A 120 32.12 8.60 1.11
C GLY A 120 31.49 7.73 0.01
N PRO A 121 32.31 7.04 -0.80
CA PRO A 121 31.82 6.28 -1.95
C PRO A 121 30.76 5.26 -1.54
N PRO A 122 29.64 5.21 -2.26
CA PRO A 122 28.70 4.11 -2.10
C PRO A 122 29.39 2.81 -2.51
N PRO A 123 28.79 1.64 -2.23
CA PRO A 123 29.30 0.39 -2.76
C PRO A 123 29.45 0.57 -4.27
N GLY A 124 30.62 0.29 -4.80
CA GLY A 124 31.00 0.66 -6.16
C GLY A 124 29.97 0.28 -7.20
N ASN A 125 29.83 1.12 -8.21
CA ASN A 125 28.94 0.88 -9.37
C ASN A 125 29.41 -0.27 -10.29
N GLY A 126 30.28 -1.14 -9.82
CA GLY A 126 30.90 -2.24 -10.56
C GLY A 126 29.97 -3.41 -10.88
N GLY A 127 28.70 -3.14 -11.19
CA GLY A 127 27.75 -4.17 -11.60
C GLY A 127 27.08 -4.90 -10.42
N ILE A 128 26.34 -5.95 -10.76
CA ILE A 128 25.54 -6.79 -9.86
C ILE A 128 26.37 -7.44 -8.75
N GLN A 129 27.69 -7.55 -8.94
CA GLN A 129 28.59 -8.31 -8.08
C GLN A 129 29.04 -7.59 -6.79
N GLN A 130 28.70 -6.32 -6.59
CA GLN A 130 29.06 -5.62 -5.36
C GLN A 130 27.87 -5.57 -4.41
N SER A 131 27.92 -6.42 -3.43
CA SER A 131 26.93 -6.51 -2.37
C SER A 131 27.44 -5.87 -1.10
N GLY A 132 26.54 -5.21 -0.39
CA GLY A 132 26.83 -4.71 0.94
C GLY A 132 26.91 -3.19 1.06
N LEU A 133 27.37 -2.78 2.24
CA LEU A 133 27.51 -1.37 2.60
C LEU A 133 28.81 -0.81 2.04
N GLY A 134 28.72 0.34 1.36
CA GLY A 134 29.91 1.13 1.01
C GLY A 134 30.50 1.86 2.20
N ALA A 135 31.69 2.45 2.00
CA ALA A 135 32.31 3.34 2.98
C ALA A 135 31.37 4.51 3.34
N GLY A 136 30.55 4.95 2.39
CA GLY A 136 29.47 5.92 2.61
C GLY A 136 28.21 5.54 1.83
N VAL A 137 27.35 6.51 1.61
CA VAL A 137 26.11 6.36 0.80
C VAL A 137 26.17 7.18 -0.50
N GLY A 138 27.28 7.91 -0.71
CA GLY A 138 27.42 8.90 -1.76
C GLY A 138 26.79 10.24 -1.39
N PRO A 139 26.97 11.27 -2.22
CA PRO A 139 26.27 12.53 -2.05
C PRO A 139 24.77 12.33 -2.26
N LEU A 140 23.97 12.99 -1.43
CA LEU A 140 22.54 13.14 -1.63
C LEU A 140 22.33 14.50 -2.30
N ASP A 141 21.71 14.52 -3.47
CA ASP A 141 21.55 15.74 -4.25
C ASP A 141 20.15 16.33 -4.07
N ASP A 142 20.13 17.64 -3.90
CA ASP A 142 18.90 18.42 -3.95
C ASP A 142 18.33 18.41 -5.37
N GLY A 143 17.01 18.46 -5.49
CA GLY A 143 16.43 18.57 -6.81
C GLY A 143 14.94 18.37 -6.88
N PHE A 144 14.44 18.69 -8.07
CA PHE A 144 13.03 18.53 -8.46
C PHE A 144 12.89 17.41 -9.48
N PHE A 145 11.90 16.54 -9.28
CA PHE A 145 11.61 15.42 -10.17
C PHE A 145 10.16 14.97 -10.07
N PHE A 146 9.69 14.27 -11.10
CA PHE A 146 8.41 13.57 -11.01
C PHE A 146 8.59 12.26 -10.27
N ARG A 147 7.86 12.10 -9.16
CA ARG A 147 7.96 10.90 -8.32
C ARG A 147 7.08 9.76 -8.84
N ARG A 148 5.95 10.10 -9.47
CA ARG A 148 5.05 9.15 -10.16
C ARG A 148 4.28 9.89 -11.24
N VAL A 149 4.16 9.27 -12.40
CA VAL A 149 3.31 9.73 -13.49
C VAL A 149 2.59 8.50 -14.04
N ARG A 150 1.35 8.28 -13.59
CA ARG A 150 0.64 7.04 -13.88
C ARG A 150 -0.67 7.27 -14.60
N LEU A 151 -1.00 6.33 -15.48
CA LEU A 151 -2.32 6.16 -16.05
C LEU A 151 -2.89 4.80 -15.62
N ARG A 152 -4.17 4.79 -15.30
CA ARG A 152 -4.89 3.62 -14.83
C ARG A 152 -6.21 3.46 -15.58
N SER A 153 -6.52 2.23 -15.93
CA SER A 153 -7.87 1.81 -16.28
C SER A 153 -8.23 0.60 -15.45
N ASP A 154 -9.40 0.63 -14.82
CA ASP A 154 -9.97 -0.50 -14.12
C ASP A 154 -11.48 -0.53 -14.32
N GLY A 155 -12.09 -1.68 -14.06
CA GLY A 155 -13.51 -1.79 -14.28
C GLY A 155 -14.04 -3.19 -14.10
N VAL A 156 -15.31 -3.33 -14.48
CA VAL A 156 -16.05 -4.59 -14.42
C VAL A 156 -16.76 -4.82 -15.76
N GLY A 157 -16.72 -6.03 -16.25
CA GLY A 157 -17.51 -6.51 -17.37
C GLY A 157 -18.42 -7.66 -16.95
N TYR A 158 -19.57 -7.76 -17.56
CA TYR A 158 -20.57 -8.80 -17.27
C TYR A 158 -20.99 -8.87 -15.78
N GLY A 159 -20.86 -7.76 -15.06
CA GLY A 159 -21.21 -7.67 -13.64
C GLY A 159 -20.23 -8.32 -12.66
N CYS A 160 -19.35 -9.19 -13.11
CA CYS A 160 -18.47 -9.96 -12.20
C CYS A 160 -17.02 -10.11 -12.68
N VAL A 161 -16.69 -9.86 -13.94
CA VAL A 161 -15.32 -9.94 -14.44
C VAL A 161 -14.66 -8.59 -14.26
N GLU A 162 -13.72 -8.49 -13.34
CA GLU A 162 -12.98 -7.26 -13.07
C GLU A 162 -11.58 -7.27 -13.70
N TYR A 163 -11.06 -6.09 -13.98
CA TYR A 163 -9.69 -5.92 -14.46
C TYR A 163 -9.07 -4.65 -13.87
N ALA A 164 -7.75 -4.60 -13.83
CA ALA A 164 -7.01 -3.36 -13.66
C ALA A 164 -5.73 -3.39 -14.50
N PHE A 165 -5.44 -2.23 -15.06
CA PHE A 165 -4.24 -1.94 -15.82
C PHE A 165 -3.70 -0.59 -15.37
N GLU A 166 -2.48 -0.55 -14.83
CA GLU A 166 -1.83 0.69 -14.38
C GLU A 166 -0.39 0.71 -14.86
N VAL A 167 0.00 1.80 -15.50
CA VAL A 167 1.34 2.03 -16.04
C VAL A 167 1.96 3.26 -15.42
N ASP A 168 3.26 3.19 -15.11
CA ASP A 168 4.06 4.30 -14.59
C ASP A 168 5.09 4.75 -15.62
N PHE A 169 5.10 6.05 -15.92
CA PHE A 169 5.96 6.72 -16.87
C PHE A 169 7.09 7.51 -16.17
N GLU A 170 7.27 7.33 -14.86
CA GLU A 170 8.30 8.06 -14.10
C GLU A 170 9.69 7.85 -14.68
N GLN A 171 9.98 6.67 -15.16
CA GLN A 171 11.30 6.34 -15.70
C GLN A 171 11.40 6.65 -17.19
N LEU A 172 12.35 7.51 -17.55
CA LEU A 172 12.53 8.01 -18.92
C LEU A 172 12.75 6.92 -19.98
N ASN A 173 13.26 5.75 -19.58
CA ASN A 173 13.68 4.71 -20.53
C ASN A 173 12.78 3.49 -20.56
N PHE A 174 11.83 3.36 -19.64
CA PHE A 174 10.87 2.26 -19.63
C PHE A 174 9.58 2.61 -18.93
N ILE A 175 8.55 1.94 -19.38
CA ILE A 175 7.25 1.91 -18.76
C ILE A 175 7.26 0.76 -17.77
N THR A 176 6.88 1.01 -16.52
CA THR A 176 6.68 -0.05 -15.53
C THR A 176 5.19 -0.32 -15.36
N PHE A 177 4.87 -1.57 -15.05
CA PHE A 177 3.49 -1.99 -14.80
C PHE A 177 3.31 -2.21 -13.30
N ASP A 178 2.35 -1.52 -12.70
CA ASP A 178 1.99 -1.72 -11.30
C ASP A 178 0.86 -2.75 -11.17
N HIS A 179 -0.36 -2.40 -11.49
CA HIS A 179 -1.46 -3.33 -11.57
C HIS A 179 -1.65 -3.83 -13.00
N MET A 180 -1.68 -5.13 -13.19
CA MET A 180 -1.98 -5.75 -14.47
C MET A 180 -2.60 -7.11 -14.22
N TRP A 181 -3.91 -7.14 -14.01
CA TRP A 181 -4.62 -8.36 -13.64
C TRP A 181 -6.05 -8.37 -14.17
N ILE A 182 -6.60 -9.57 -14.27
CA ILE A 182 -8.00 -9.86 -14.51
C ILE A 182 -8.51 -10.78 -13.41
N GLY A 183 -9.79 -10.68 -13.05
CA GLY A 183 -10.35 -11.48 -11.99
C GLY A 183 -11.85 -11.66 -12.06
N VAL A 184 -12.37 -12.39 -11.09
CA VAL A 184 -13.79 -12.55 -10.83
C VAL A 184 -14.06 -12.01 -9.44
N THR A 185 -15.05 -11.14 -9.33
CA THR A 185 -15.46 -10.48 -8.09
C THR A 185 -16.92 -10.76 -7.76
N ASP A 186 -17.31 -10.46 -6.53
CA ASP A 186 -18.68 -10.56 -6.03
C ASP A 186 -19.30 -11.97 -6.19
N ALA A 187 -18.45 -12.99 -6.28
CA ALA A 187 -18.90 -14.37 -6.19
C ALA A 187 -19.12 -14.77 -4.70
N ASP A 188 -20.07 -15.64 -4.42
CA ASP A 188 -20.36 -16.11 -3.05
C ASP A 188 -19.15 -16.72 -2.35
N TRP A 189 -18.19 -17.22 -3.13
CA TRP A 189 -16.94 -17.79 -2.63
C TRP A 189 -15.79 -16.78 -2.54
N GLY A 190 -16.00 -15.50 -2.87
CA GLY A 190 -15.02 -14.42 -2.79
C GLY A 190 -14.51 -13.90 -4.13
N THR A 191 -13.39 -13.20 -4.10
CA THR A 191 -12.73 -12.57 -5.26
C THR A 191 -11.46 -13.34 -5.62
N PHE A 192 -11.27 -13.63 -6.90
CA PHE A 192 -10.08 -14.29 -7.44
C PHE A 192 -9.47 -13.47 -8.56
N ARG A 193 -8.15 -13.24 -8.53
CA ARG A 193 -7.43 -12.46 -9.55
C ARG A 193 -6.18 -13.20 -10.03
N VAL A 194 -5.87 -13.02 -11.31
CA VAL A 194 -4.66 -13.56 -11.95
C VAL A 194 -3.91 -12.41 -12.59
N GLY A 195 -2.62 -12.33 -12.36
CA GLY A 195 -1.76 -11.30 -12.92
C GLY A 195 -0.89 -10.62 -11.87
N GLN A 196 -0.37 -9.44 -12.19
CA GLN A 196 0.45 -8.65 -11.28
C GLN A 196 -0.45 -7.82 -10.36
N HIS A 197 -0.33 -8.07 -9.07
CA HIS A 197 -1.13 -7.44 -8.03
C HIS A 197 -0.24 -7.03 -6.85
N LYS A 198 -0.72 -6.11 -6.02
CA LYS A 198 -0.08 -5.88 -4.72
C LYS A 198 -0.15 -7.14 -3.88
N VAL A 199 0.99 -7.52 -3.31
CA VAL A 199 1.06 -8.64 -2.39
C VAL A 199 0.33 -8.27 -1.09
N PRO A 200 -0.52 -9.12 -0.53
CA PRO A 200 -1.25 -8.83 0.71
C PRO A 200 -0.32 -8.92 1.92
N GLN A 201 0.54 -7.91 2.10
CA GLN A 201 1.55 -7.87 3.13
C GLN A 201 1.68 -6.47 3.72
N GLY A 202 1.25 -6.32 4.98
CA GLY A 202 1.31 -5.07 5.70
C GLY A 202 0.30 -4.01 5.28
N LEU A 203 -0.11 -3.20 6.23
CA LEU A 203 -1.12 -2.15 6.05
C LEU A 203 -0.61 -1.01 5.14
N GLU A 204 0.64 -0.57 5.36
CA GLU A 204 1.24 0.51 4.58
C GLU A 204 1.54 0.10 3.14
N MET A 205 1.89 -1.18 2.92
CA MET A 205 2.23 -1.67 1.60
C MET A 205 0.99 -1.88 0.72
N ILE A 206 -0.08 -2.47 1.28
CA ILE A 206 -1.33 -2.69 0.54
C ILE A 206 -2.06 -1.36 0.27
N GLY A 207 -1.90 -0.38 1.16
CA GLY A 207 -2.46 0.96 1.01
C GLY A 207 -2.02 1.64 -0.29
N SER A 208 -2.89 2.50 -0.83
CA SER A 208 -2.53 3.31 -1.97
C SER A 208 -1.48 4.35 -1.60
N ASP A 209 -0.51 4.56 -2.47
CA ASP A 209 0.50 5.62 -2.30
C ASP A 209 -0.08 7.05 -2.38
N TYR A 210 -1.31 7.23 -2.87
CA TYR A 210 -2.05 8.49 -2.71
C TYR A 210 -2.32 8.86 -1.27
N HIS A 211 -2.61 7.82 -0.45
CA HIS A 211 -3.12 7.99 0.90
C HIS A 211 -2.02 7.96 1.95
N LEU A 212 -0.74 7.85 1.52
CA LEU A 212 0.39 7.93 2.43
C LEU A 212 0.39 9.26 3.18
N THR A 213 0.65 9.19 4.49
CA THR A 213 0.81 10.35 5.35
C THR A 213 2.13 11.06 5.07
N PHE A 214 3.17 10.31 4.75
CA PHE A 214 4.51 10.80 4.43
C PHE A 214 4.80 10.60 2.93
N LEU A 215 5.88 11.20 2.44
CA LEU A 215 6.23 11.15 1.02
C LEU A 215 6.47 9.72 0.52
N GLU A 216 7.02 8.87 1.40
CA GLU A 216 7.34 7.48 1.11
C GLU A 216 6.89 6.56 2.25
N ARG A 217 6.82 5.26 1.96
CA ARG A 217 6.59 4.21 2.95
C ARG A 217 7.76 4.09 3.91
N SER A 218 7.53 3.49 5.08
CA SER A 218 8.56 3.27 6.11
C SER A 218 9.74 2.42 5.59
N PRO A 219 10.93 2.51 6.21
CA PRO A 219 12.07 1.64 5.89
C PRO A 219 11.73 0.15 6.06
N LEU A 220 10.84 -0.19 6.99
CA LEU A 220 10.29 -1.53 7.14
C LEU A 220 9.64 -2.00 5.83
N ALA A 221 8.74 -1.19 5.28
CA ALA A 221 8.01 -1.52 4.06
C ALA A 221 8.93 -1.53 2.83
N ASP A 222 9.90 -0.59 2.72
CA ASP A 222 10.89 -0.55 1.63
C ASP A 222 11.82 -1.78 1.64
N SER A 223 12.03 -2.40 2.80
CA SER A 223 12.99 -3.49 2.99
C SER A 223 12.36 -4.88 3.02
N LEU A 224 11.39 -5.09 3.91
CA LEU A 224 10.90 -6.43 4.25
C LEU A 224 9.60 -6.82 3.53
N TRP A 225 8.84 -5.85 3.00
CA TRP A 225 7.59 -6.13 2.32
C TRP A 225 7.77 -6.25 0.80
N THR A 226 6.99 -7.13 0.20
CA THR A 226 6.88 -7.25 -1.26
C THR A 226 5.74 -6.36 -1.75
N LEU A 227 5.99 -5.46 -2.69
CA LEU A 227 4.97 -4.52 -3.18
C LEU A 227 4.08 -5.13 -4.25
N PHE A 228 4.64 -5.44 -5.42
CA PHE A 228 3.93 -6.05 -6.55
C PHE A 228 4.57 -7.37 -6.93
N ALA A 229 3.75 -8.35 -7.28
CA ALA A 229 4.19 -9.61 -7.82
C ALA A 229 3.15 -10.20 -8.78
N PRO A 230 3.57 -10.94 -9.81
CA PRO A 230 2.66 -11.75 -10.62
C PRO A 230 2.28 -13.02 -9.84
N GLY A 231 1.00 -13.37 -9.90
CA GLY A 231 0.51 -14.54 -9.18
C GLY A 231 -0.99 -14.75 -9.24
N LEU A 232 -1.44 -15.61 -8.36
CA LEU A 232 -2.83 -15.96 -8.12
C LEU A 232 -3.25 -15.37 -6.78
N TYR A 233 -4.18 -14.46 -6.80
CA TYR A 233 -4.68 -13.76 -5.62
C TYR A 233 -6.10 -14.20 -5.30
N TYR A 234 -6.37 -14.41 -4.02
CA TYR A 234 -7.71 -14.70 -3.51
C TYR A 234 -8.01 -13.82 -2.29
N GLN A 235 -9.27 -13.38 -2.19
CA GLN A 235 -9.78 -12.59 -1.07
C GLN A 235 -11.20 -13.01 -0.75
N ASN A 236 -11.53 -13.00 0.53
CA ASN A 236 -12.90 -13.10 1.00
C ASN A 236 -13.13 -12.28 2.26
N GLU A 237 -14.35 -11.85 2.47
CA GLU A 237 -14.79 -11.05 3.60
C GLU A 237 -15.81 -11.84 4.42
N PHE A 238 -15.71 -11.75 5.74
CA PHE A 238 -16.57 -12.46 6.67
C PHE A 238 -17.14 -11.49 7.72
N PHE A 239 -18.24 -11.89 8.37
CA PHE A 239 -18.85 -11.15 9.47
C PHE A 239 -19.17 -9.69 9.11
N ASP A 240 -19.90 -9.50 8.03
CA ASP A 240 -20.20 -8.17 7.48
C ASP A 240 -18.94 -7.32 7.27
N LYS A 241 -17.94 -7.90 6.62
CA LYS A 241 -16.62 -7.27 6.34
C LYS A 241 -15.81 -6.86 7.57
N ASN A 242 -16.13 -7.42 8.76
CA ASN A 242 -15.32 -7.21 9.96
C ASN A 242 -14.08 -8.11 9.99
N LEU A 243 -14.00 -9.12 9.15
CA LEU A 243 -12.82 -9.96 8.97
C LEU A 243 -12.53 -10.10 7.48
N VAL A 244 -11.31 -9.84 7.08
CA VAL A 244 -10.84 -9.95 5.70
C VAL A 244 -9.70 -10.93 5.64
N PHE A 245 -9.85 -11.94 4.78
CA PHE A 245 -8.81 -12.91 4.47
C PHE A 245 -8.30 -12.68 3.06
N GLN A 246 -6.99 -12.61 2.89
CA GLN A 246 -6.31 -12.41 1.62
C GLN A 246 -5.14 -13.38 1.53
N THR A 247 -4.98 -14.03 0.39
CA THR A 247 -3.81 -14.88 0.12
C THR A 247 -3.36 -14.76 -1.32
N MET A 248 -2.08 -14.92 -1.56
CA MET A 248 -1.49 -14.84 -2.89
C MET A 248 -0.35 -15.83 -3.04
N LEU A 249 -0.47 -16.71 -4.02
CA LEU A 249 0.64 -17.52 -4.52
C LEU A 249 1.32 -16.74 -5.65
N HIS A 250 2.58 -16.36 -5.47
CA HIS A 250 3.22 -15.42 -6.37
C HIS A 250 4.72 -15.70 -6.55
N ARG A 251 5.32 -14.97 -7.47
CA ARG A 251 6.76 -14.96 -7.65
C ARG A 251 7.33 -13.61 -7.23
N ILE A 252 8.38 -13.64 -6.44
CA ILE A 252 9.09 -12.41 -6.08
C ILE A 252 10.01 -12.04 -7.23
N GLN A 253 9.81 -10.84 -7.74
CA GLN A 253 10.66 -10.26 -8.79
C GLN A 253 11.59 -9.22 -8.17
N PRO A 254 12.85 -9.15 -8.60
CA PRO A 254 13.79 -8.14 -8.13
C PRO A 254 13.45 -6.73 -8.63
N ILE A 255 12.61 -6.62 -9.65
CA ILE A 255 12.22 -5.38 -10.31
C ILE A 255 10.71 -5.40 -10.57
N GLN A 256 10.03 -4.29 -10.34
CA GLN A 256 8.60 -4.10 -10.64
C GLN A 256 8.29 -4.02 -12.16
N ALA A 257 9.26 -4.30 -13.01
CA ALA A 257 9.08 -4.31 -14.43
C ALA A 257 8.47 -5.64 -14.88
N PHE A 258 7.50 -5.58 -15.78
CA PHE A 258 7.03 -6.76 -16.47
C PHE A 258 8.16 -7.29 -17.35
N THR A 259 8.73 -8.42 -16.98
CA THR A 259 9.71 -9.13 -17.78
C THR A 259 9.10 -10.42 -18.29
N SER A 260 9.39 -10.78 -19.53
CA SER A 260 8.92 -12.02 -20.15
C SER A 260 9.60 -13.27 -19.57
N ASP A 261 10.69 -13.09 -18.83
CA ASP A 261 11.46 -14.19 -18.26
C ASP A 261 11.16 -14.32 -16.76
N PHE A 262 10.29 -15.25 -16.43
CA PHE A 262 9.95 -15.60 -15.07
C PHE A 262 10.85 -16.69 -14.47
N GLY A 263 11.91 -17.10 -15.18
CA GLY A 263 12.93 -18.06 -14.73
C GLY A 263 12.38 -19.40 -14.22
N ASN A 264 13.25 -20.22 -13.65
CA ASN A 264 12.93 -21.50 -13.01
C ASN A 264 12.56 -21.29 -11.53
N GLY A 265 11.49 -20.63 -11.28
CA GLY A 265 10.63 -20.64 -10.21
C GLY A 265 10.98 -20.64 -8.74
N ASN A 266 11.32 -19.53 -8.14
CA ASN A 266 11.07 -19.37 -6.70
C ASN A 266 9.67 -18.83 -6.46
N TYR A 267 8.87 -19.58 -5.76
CA TYR A 267 7.52 -19.21 -5.40
C TYR A 267 7.48 -18.66 -3.98
N ALA A 268 6.52 -17.78 -3.75
CA ALA A 268 6.18 -17.29 -2.44
C ALA A 268 4.67 -17.41 -2.24
N GLU A 269 4.30 -17.66 -1.01
CA GLU A 269 2.93 -17.53 -0.55
C GLU A 269 2.87 -16.42 0.50
N THR A 270 1.90 -15.54 0.36
CA THR A 270 1.64 -14.50 1.33
C THR A 270 0.17 -14.54 1.72
N THR A 271 -0.08 -14.69 3.01
CA THR A 271 -1.42 -14.69 3.59
C THR A 271 -1.53 -13.55 4.60
N ARG A 272 -2.60 -12.78 4.52
CA ARG A 272 -2.95 -11.68 5.43
C ARG A 272 -4.34 -11.89 5.97
N LEU A 273 -4.48 -11.70 7.29
CA LEU A 273 -5.76 -11.73 7.98
C LEU A 273 -5.92 -10.43 8.78
N THR A 274 -7.03 -9.74 8.57
CA THR A 274 -7.31 -8.48 9.26
C THR A 274 -8.71 -8.47 9.85
N GLY A 275 -8.84 -7.86 11.00
CA GLY A 275 -10.10 -7.70 11.70
C GLY A 275 -10.37 -6.26 12.06
N THR A 276 -11.64 -5.89 12.06
CA THR A 276 -12.14 -4.57 12.45
C THR A 276 -13.10 -4.73 13.63
N PRO A 277 -12.58 -5.02 14.86
CA PRO A 277 -13.44 -5.23 16.04
C PRO A 277 -14.27 -4.01 16.42
N ILE A 278 -13.86 -2.82 15.98
CA ILE A 278 -14.63 -1.59 16.11
C ILE A 278 -14.71 -0.93 14.73
N TYR A 279 -15.92 -0.76 14.23
CA TYR A 279 -16.24 0.08 13.08
C TYR A 279 -17.54 0.82 13.38
N ALA A 280 -17.47 2.12 13.57
CA ALA A 280 -18.62 2.93 13.93
C ALA A 280 -18.51 4.34 13.32
N ASP A 281 -19.64 5.06 13.32
CA ASP A 281 -19.75 6.46 12.86
C ASP A 281 -19.20 6.64 11.43
N ASP A 282 -19.57 5.71 10.54
CA ASP A 282 -19.15 5.68 9.12
C ASP A 282 -17.63 5.74 8.92
N GLY A 283 -16.89 5.01 9.77
CA GLY A 283 -15.43 4.95 9.72
C GLY A 283 -14.71 6.03 10.53
N ALA A 284 -15.42 6.93 11.21
CA ALA A 284 -14.80 7.89 12.13
C ALA A 284 -14.26 7.22 13.42
N LYS A 285 -14.72 5.99 13.72
CA LYS A 285 -14.19 5.16 14.80
C LYS A 285 -13.85 3.78 14.26
N VAL A 286 -12.59 3.48 14.14
CA VAL A 286 -12.08 2.20 13.67
C VAL A 286 -10.98 1.70 14.58
N LEU A 287 -11.06 0.42 14.93
CA LEU A 287 -9.93 -0.33 15.46
C LEU A 287 -9.64 -1.47 14.48
N HIS A 288 -8.49 -1.43 13.87
CA HIS A 288 -8.00 -2.43 12.94
C HIS A 288 -6.83 -3.19 13.58
N LEU A 289 -6.93 -4.50 13.56
CA LEU A 289 -5.89 -5.43 14.00
C LEU A 289 -5.67 -6.44 12.89
N GLY A 290 -4.44 -6.71 12.57
CA GLY A 290 -4.14 -7.66 11.51
C GLY A 290 -2.72 -8.20 11.55
N GLY A 291 -2.44 -9.02 10.56
CA GLY A 291 -1.10 -9.52 10.35
C GLY A 291 -0.99 -10.32 9.06
N SER A 292 0.23 -10.44 8.61
CA SER A 292 0.59 -11.21 7.42
C SER A 292 1.72 -12.20 7.70
N VAL A 293 1.73 -13.28 6.95
CA VAL A 293 2.84 -14.22 6.87
C VAL A 293 3.19 -14.42 5.41
N GLN A 294 4.48 -14.31 5.11
CA GLN A 294 5.03 -14.66 3.79
C GLN A 294 6.04 -15.77 3.97
N TRP A 295 5.89 -16.82 3.20
CA TRP A 295 6.92 -17.81 2.98
C TRP A 295 7.40 -17.72 1.54
N ARG A 296 8.72 -17.73 1.33
CA ARG A 296 9.33 -17.81 -0.01
C ARG A 296 10.35 -18.92 -0.07
N SER A 297 10.35 -19.66 -1.16
CA SER A 297 11.42 -20.58 -1.49
C SER A 297 12.68 -19.82 -1.90
N GLY A 298 13.82 -20.42 -1.75
CA GLY A 298 15.10 -19.96 -2.24
C GLY A 298 15.84 -21.12 -2.90
N ASP A 299 17.02 -20.86 -3.45
CA ASP A 299 17.92 -21.89 -3.99
C ASP A 299 19.33 -21.70 -3.46
N ILE A 300 19.65 -22.40 -2.38
CA ILE A 300 20.99 -22.40 -1.78
C ILE A 300 22.01 -23.17 -2.65
N GLY A 301 21.53 -24.10 -3.47
CA GLY A 301 22.36 -24.97 -4.33
C GLY A 301 22.90 -24.28 -5.58
N ARG A 302 22.35 -23.13 -5.93
CA ARG A 302 22.70 -22.43 -7.17
C ARG A 302 24.14 -21.92 -7.15
N THR A 303 24.90 -22.33 -8.14
CA THR A 303 26.26 -21.83 -8.35
C THR A 303 26.19 -20.71 -9.39
N ILE A 304 26.41 -19.47 -8.96
CA ILE A 304 26.55 -18.36 -9.89
C ILE A 304 27.99 -18.35 -10.36
N GLN A 305 28.19 -18.48 -11.65
CA GLN A 305 29.52 -18.41 -12.26
C GLN A 305 30.07 -16.98 -12.12
N PRO A 306 31.23 -16.78 -11.46
CA PRO A 306 31.87 -15.47 -11.44
C PRO A 306 32.21 -15.03 -12.86
N GLY A 307 31.70 -13.88 -13.29
CA GLY A 307 31.98 -13.31 -14.60
C GLY A 307 31.10 -13.79 -15.75
N GLY A 308 30.05 -14.55 -15.48
CA GLY A 308 29.05 -14.91 -16.50
C GLY A 308 28.33 -13.67 -17.01
N THR A 309 28.36 -13.44 -18.31
CA THR A 309 27.57 -12.44 -19.04
C THR A 309 26.09 -12.87 -19.17
N GLY A 310 25.65 -13.80 -18.31
CA GLY A 310 24.26 -14.22 -18.23
C GLY A 310 23.35 -13.02 -17.98
N SER A 311 22.16 -13.09 -18.53
CA SER A 311 21.16 -12.05 -18.36
C SER A 311 21.09 -11.66 -16.87
N ILE A 312 21.35 -10.41 -16.59
CA ILE A 312 21.26 -9.78 -15.26
C ILE A 312 19.91 -10.05 -14.57
N TYR A 313 18.93 -10.49 -15.31
CA TYR A 313 17.61 -10.88 -14.83
C TYR A 313 17.52 -12.34 -14.36
N GLY A 314 18.24 -13.26 -14.99
CA GLY A 314 18.21 -14.69 -14.64
C GLY A 314 18.93 -15.03 -13.34
N ASP A 315 19.98 -14.27 -13.00
CA ASP A 315 20.87 -14.64 -11.88
C ASP A 315 20.46 -14.02 -10.54
N THR A 316 19.49 -13.11 -10.50
CA THR A 316 19.06 -12.40 -9.27
C THR A 316 17.71 -12.85 -8.75
N GLN A 317 16.97 -13.67 -9.44
CA GLN A 317 15.62 -14.08 -9.06
C GLN A 317 15.57 -14.95 -7.79
N ASP A 318 16.62 -15.73 -7.57
CA ASP A 318 16.71 -16.67 -6.45
C ASP A 318 17.43 -16.06 -5.23
N VAL A 319 17.82 -14.80 -5.33
CA VAL A 319 18.63 -14.13 -4.33
C VAL A 319 17.74 -13.32 -3.40
N ILE A 320 18.06 -13.39 -2.12
CA ILE A 320 17.39 -12.59 -1.10
C ILE A 320 18.29 -11.41 -0.75
N ARG A 321 17.71 -10.21 -0.69
CA ARG A 321 18.40 -9.01 -0.28
C ARG A 321 17.43 -8.06 0.39
N TYR A 322 17.75 -7.63 1.59
CA TYR A 322 17.00 -6.61 2.32
C TYR A 322 17.83 -5.33 2.37
N ARG A 323 17.20 -4.22 2.02
CA ARG A 323 17.88 -2.92 1.98
C ARG A 323 16.90 -1.77 2.07
N ALA A 324 17.30 -0.68 2.69
CA ALA A 324 16.47 0.52 2.78
C ALA A 324 17.29 1.80 2.63
N ARG A 325 16.57 2.87 2.32
CA ARG A 325 17.04 4.26 2.31
C ARG A 325 16.15 5.10 3.21
N PRO A 326 16.52 6.35 3.54
CA PRO A 326 15.60 7.29 4.16
C PRO A 326 14.34 7.49 3.30
N ASN A 327 13.21 7.79 3.94
CA ASN A 327 11.88 7.87 3.32
C ASN A 327 11.66 9.13 2.48
N MET A 328 12.67 9.58 1.81
CA MET A 328 12.62 10.65 0.84
C MET A 328 13.59 10.30 -0.29
N ARG A 329 13.19 10.53 -1.52
CA ARG A 329 14.05 10.30 -2.67
C ARG A 329 14.97 11.50 -2.88
N ASP A 330 16.18 11.23 -3.35
CA ASP A 330 17.10 12.23 -3.84
C ASP A 330 17.03 12.36 -5.36
N ALA A 331 17.56 13.44 -5.91
CA ALA A 331 17.50 13.72 -7.34
C ALA A 331 18.46 12.85 -8.17
N VAL A 332 19.49 12.27 -7.57
CA VAL A 332 20.52 11.48 -8.29
C VAL A 332 19.97 10.17 -8.84
N GLY A 333 18.93 9.61 -8.19
CA GLY A 333 18.38 8.31 -8.59
C GLY A 333 17.45 8.35 -9.81
N VAL A 334 16.94 9.51 -10.18
CA VAL A 334 15.80 9.64 -11.11
C VAL A 334 16.22 9.68 -12.60
N GLY A 335 17.44 9.99 -12.92
CA GLY A 335 17.91 10.08 -14.32
C GLY A 335 19.08 9.17 -14.65
N ALA A 336 19.73 8.64 -13.65
CA ALA A 336 20.84 7.72 -13.89
C ALA A 336 20.28 6.36 -14.32
N VAL A 337 20.79 5.83 -15.42
CA VAL A 337 20.49 4.52 -16.01
C VAL A 337 20.92 3.37 -15.08
N ASN A 338 20.64 3.50 -13.79
CA ASN A 338 20.95 2.50 -12.77
C ASN A 338 19.75 1.58 -12.52
N PHE A 339 19.21 1.10 -13.64
CA PHE A 339 18.03 0.24 -13.69
C PHE A 339 18.16 -1.05 -12.88
N LEU A 340 19.37 -1.48 -12.63
CA LEU A 340 19.68 -2.77 -12.04
C LEU A 340 20.09 -2.69 -10.57
N GLY A 341 19.46 -1.79 -9.84
CA GLY A 341 19.66 -1.73 -8.39
C GLY A 341 20.94 -1.01 -8.02
N SER A 342 21.05 0.23 -8.49
CA SER A 342 22.01 1.17 -7.92
C SER A 342 22.01 1.03 -6.40
N ASN A 343 23.16 0.72 -5.83
CA ASN A 343 23.37 0.70 -4.38
C ASN A 343 23.55 2.12 -3.84
N ALA A 344 23.53 3.12 -4.71
CA ALA A 344 23.60 4.50 -4.32
C ALA A 344 22.47 4.83 -3.34
N ASN A 345 22.81 5.55 -2.32
CA ASN A 345 21.88 6.06 -1.30
C ASN A 345 21.18 4.99 -0.44
N ARG A 346 21.62 3.73 -0.48
CA ARG A 346 21.16 2.72 0.47
C ARG A 346 21.90 2.88 1.79
N PHE A 347 21.14 3.11 2.85
CA PHE A 347 21.66 3.33 4.20
C PHE A 347 21.96 2.01 4.90
N VAL A 348 21.12 1.01 4.67
CA VAL A 348 21.25 -0.35 5.19
C VAL A 348 21.05 -1.37 4.08
N ASP A 349 21.81 -2.49 4.13
CA ASP A 349 21.82 -3.49 3.09
C ASP A 349 22.47 -4.79 3.58
N THR A 350 21.75 -5.89 3.55
CA THR A 350 22.28 -7.23 3.92
C THR A 350 23.31 -7.78 2.95
N GLY A 351 23.43 -7.19 1.75
CA GLY A 351 24.06 -7.85 0.62
C GLY A 351 23.17 -8.96 0.04
N PHE A 352 23.68 -9.63 -0.96
CA PHE A 352 22.99 -10.72 -1.63
C PHE A 352 23.19 -12.04 -0.87
N LEU A 353 22.09 -12.66 -0.48
CA LEU A 353 22.06 -13.91 0.28
C LEU A 353 21.35 -15.00 -0.54
N LEU A 354 21.94 -16.17 -0.61
CA LEU A 354 21.29 -17.40 -1.05
C LEU A 354 20.79 -18.14 0.17
N ALA A 355 19.58 -18.62 0.16
CA ALA A 355 18.99 -19.36 1.28
C ALA A 355 18.03 -20.43 0.76
N ASP A 356 17.72 -21.44 1.57
CA ASP A 356 16.68 -22.41 1.23
C ASP A 356 15.30 -21.79 1.21
N SER A 357 15.04 -20.93 2.16
CA SER A 357 13.75 -20.23 2.29
C SER A 357 13.89 -18.98 3.15
N ALA A 358 12.90 -18.12 3.08
CA ALA A 358 12.71 -17.04 4.04
C ALA A 358 11.24 -16.99 4.48
N THR A 359 11.05 -16.75 5.78
CA THR A 359 9.72 -16.55 6.37
C THR A 359 9.67 -15.17 6.98
N THR A 360 8.65 -14.38 6.62
CA THR A 360 8.43 -13.03 7.12
C THR A 360 7.08 -12.95 7.81
N LEU A 361 7.05 -12.43 9.04
CA LEU A 361 5.84 -12.18 9.83
C LEU A 361 5.63 -10.66 9.94
N GLY A 362 4.39 -10.20 9.81
CA GLY A 362 4.05 -8.79 9.84
C GLY A 362 2.76 -8.48 10.60
N PRO A 363 2.80 -8.27 11.94
CA PRO A 363 1.67 -7.71 12.66
C PRO A 363 1.41 -6.25 12.27
N GLU A 364 0.14 -5.86 12.27
CA GLU A 364 -0.30 -4.52 11.90
C GLU A 364 -1.42 -4.02 12.82
N PHE A 365 -1.41 -2.73 13.07
CA PHE A 365 -2.36 -2.03 13.94
C PHE A 365 -2.73 -0.69 13.32
N MET A 366 -4.03 -0.34 13.40
CA MET A 366 -4.51 1.01 13.13
C MET A 366 -5.69 1.35 14.03
N MET A 367 -5.73 2.59 14.51
CA MET A 367 -6.86 3.19 15.19
C MET A 367 -7.22 4.51 14.52
N ILE A 368 -8.50 4.71 14.23
CA ILE A 368 -9.08 5.99 13.85
C ILE A 368 -10.05 6.39 14.95
N HIS A 369 -9.91 7.61 15.44
CA HIS A 369 -10.87 8.19 16.39
C HIS A 369 -11.12 9.67 16.02
N GLY A 370 -12.11 9.88 15.16
CA GLY A 370 -12.31 11.17 14.53
C GLY A 370 -11.05 11.65 13.81
N PRO A 371 -10.55 12.85 14.09
CA PRO A 371 -9.38 13.41 13.42
C PRO A 371 -8.04 12.74 13.80
N LEU A 372 -8.00 11.96 14.89
CA LEU A 372 -6.81 11.24 15.34
C LEU A 372 -6.69 9.89 14.62
N SER A 373 -5.51 9.61 14.09
CA SER A 373 -5.15 8.29 13.59
C SER A 373 -3.81 7.83 14.16
N LEU A 374 -3.75 6.59 14.65
CA LEU A 374 -2.53 5.92 15.06
C LEU A 374 -2.33 4.69 14.18
N ARG A 375 -1.11 4.47 13.69
CA ARG A 375 -0.73 3.30 12.89
C ARG A 375 0.62 2.75 13.34
N SER A 376 0.75 1.45 13.30
CA SER A 376 2.01 0.77 13.59
C SER A 376 2.06 -0.56 12.89
N GLU A 377 3.23 -0.91 12.40
CA GLU A 377 3.54 -2.24 11.88
C GLU A 377 4.91 -2.67 12.39
N ALA A 378 5.10 -3.98 12.50
CA ALA A 378 6.40 -4.58 12.70
C ALA A 378 6.60 -5.72 11.70
N GLY A 379 7.84 -5.98 11.34
CA GLY A 379 8.23 -7.04 10.43
C GLY A 379 9.40 -7.83 10.99
N PHE A 380 9.27 -9.15 10.92
CA PHE A 380 10.30 -10.08 11.36
C PHE A 380 10.55 -11.08 10.24
N THR A 381 11.75 -11.13 9.72
CA THR A 381 12.11 -12.10 8.69
C THR A 381 13.24 -13.00 9.15
N ARG A 382 13.17 -14.28 8.79
CA ARG A 382 14.21 -15.27 9.08
C ARG A 382 14.51 -16.10 7.84
N LEU A 383 15.79 -16.20 7.50
CA LEU A 383 16.29 -17.05 6.44
C LEU A 383 16.69 -18.41 7.00
N SER A 384 16.55 -19.45 6.18
CA SER A 384 16.97 -20.80 6.52
C SER A 384 18.19 -21.16 5.69
N ARG A 385 19.27 -21.58 6.37
CA ARG A 385 20.55 -22.02 5.76
C ARG A 385 21.05 -21.04 4.70
N ALA A 386 21.39 -19.83 5.13
CA ALA A 386 21.82 -18.77 4.23
C ALA A 386 23.33 -18.73 4.07
N ARG A 387 23.78 -18.31 2.88
CA ARG A 387 25.18 -17.99 2.59
C ARG A 387 25.30 -16.68 1.82
N SER A 388 26.38 -15.96 2.03
CA SER A 388 26.69 -14.76 1.25
C SER A 388 27.02 -15.12 -0.18
N LEU A 389 26.41 -14.44 -1.16
CA LEU A 389 26.64 -14.73 -2.58
C LEU A 389 27.96 -14.15 -3.07
N TYR A 390 28.15 -12.84 -2.90
CA TYR A 390 29.31 -12.10 -3.44
C TYR A 390 30.29 -11.63 -2.37
N GLY A 391 29.97 -11.87 -1.09
CA GLY A 391 30.69 -11.24 0.02
C GLY A 391 30.26 -9.79 0.23
N GLY A 392 30.92 -9.14 1.17
CA GLY A 392 30.62 -7.77 1.59
C GLY A 392 30.21 -7.71 3.06
N ASN A 393 30.21 -6.52 3.66
CA ASN A 393 29.85 -6.31 5.07
C ASN A 393 30.67 -7.17 6.05
N GLY A 394 31.94 -7.45 5.73
CA GLY A 394 32.81 -8.28 6.54
C GLY A 394 32.67 -9.80 6.33
N VAL A 395 31.86 -10.24 5.39
CA VAL A 395 31.58 -11.65 5.07
C VAL A 395 32.21 -12.01 3.72
N ALA A 396 32.83 -13.18 3.61
CA ALA A 396 33.42 -13.65 2.35
C ALA A 396 32.34 -14.19 1.39
N ALA A 397 32.64 -14.17 0.08
CA ALA A 397 31.79 -14.81 -0.91
C ALA A 397 31.68 -16.32 -0.64
N GLY A 398 30.46 -16.86 -0.70
CA GLY A 398 30.17 -18.27 -0.40
C GLY A 398 30.17 -18.64 1.08
N GLN A 399 30.50 -17.73 1.98
CA GLN A 399 30.52 -17.97 3.42
C GLN A 399 29.10 -18.30 3.92
N ASP A 400 29.01 -19.35 4.72
CA ASP A 400 27.79 -19.70 5.44
C ASP A 400 27.53 -18.65 6.53
N VAL A 401 26.32 -18.09 6.52
CA VAL A 401 25.86 -17.12 7.52
C VAL A 401 24.78 -17.69 8.44
N GLY A 402 24.44 -18.97 8.29
CA GLY A 402 23.49 -19.67 9.14
C GLY A 402 22.02 -19.34 8.84
N ASN A 403 21.28 -18.98 9.88
CA ASN A 403 19.86 -18.63 9.79
C ASN A 403 19.63 -17.18 10.24
N PRO A 404 20.10 -16.20 9.48
CA PRO A 404 20.00 -14.81 9.91
C PRO A 404 18.55 -14.34 10.01
N SER A 405 18.31 -13.45 10.96
CA SER A 405 17.01 -12.83 11.21
C SER A 405 17.14 -11.31 11.21
N PHE A 406 16.16 -10.65 10.60
CA PHE A 406 16.11 -9.19 10.51
C PHE A 406 14.74 -8.71 10.95
N TRP A 407 14.66 -7.48 11.43
CA TRP A 407 13.40 -6.93 11.87
C TRP A 407 13.34 -5.41 11.73
N GLY A 408 12.13 -4.89 11.71
CA GLY A 408 11.90 -3.47 11.74
C GLY A 408 10.49 -3.16 12.22
N CYS A 409 10.26 -1.91 12.58
CA CYS A 409 8.94 -1.43 12.94
C CYS A 409 8.79 0.07 12.66
N TYR A 410 7.57 0.55 12.65
CA TYR A 410 7.27 1.96 12.77
C TYR A 410 6.07 2.20 13.67
N ALA A 411 6.00 3.40 14.23
CA ALA A 411 4.83 3.95 14.88
C ALA A 411 4.55 5.35 14.33
N GLU A 412 3.31 5.58 13.94
CA GLU A 412 2.84 6.81 13.32
C GLU A 412 1.63 7.35 14.08
N ALA A 413 1.63 8.65 14.31
CA ALA A 413 0.48 9.39 14.82
C ALA A 413 0.19 10.56 13.90
N SER A 414 -1.08 10.77 13.56
CA SER A 414 -1.51 11.92 12.78
C SER A 414 -2.81 12.52 13.31
N TYR A 415 -2.95 13.82 13.14
CA TYR A 415 -4.13 14.56 13.56
C TYR A 415 -4.57 15.54 12.47
N ILE A 416 -5.85 15.50 12.09
CA ILE A 416 -6.42 16.38 11.08
C ILE A 416 -7.04 17.59 11.78
N LEU A 417 -6.38 18.74 11.66
CA LEU A 417 -6.70 19.98 12.39
C LEU A 417 -8.08 20.53 12.04
N THR A 418 -8.57 20.25 10.86
CA THR A 418 -9.85 20.72 10.31
C THR A 418 -11.01 19.79 10.63
N GLY A 419 -10.73 18.64 11.29
CA GLY A 419 -11.74 17.77 11.88
C GLY A 419 -12.30 16.69 10.97
N GLU A 420 -11.70 16.43 9.80
CA GLU A 420 -11.94 15.26 8.96
C GLU A 420 -11.35 14.01 9.62
N HIS A 421 -11.58 12.84 9.02
CA HIS A 421 -10.96 11.59 9.42
C HIS A 421 -10.51 10.81 8.19
N TYR A 422 -9.63 9.83 8.38
CA TYR A 422 -9.31 8.86 7.32
C TYR A 422 -10.55 8.04 6.97
N GLY A 423 -10.72 7.76 5.69
CA GLY A 423 -11.58 6.68 5.23
C GLY A 423 -11.01 5.32 5.61
N TYR A 424 -11.87 4.30 5.61
CA TYR A 424 -11.47 2.92 5.82
C TYR A 424 -12.18 2.01 4.83
N ASP A 425 -11.41 1.32 4.02
CA ASP A 425 -11.91 0.30 3.08
C ASP A 425 -12.05 -1.04 3.81
N ARG A 426 -13.29 -1.38 4.18
CA ARG A 426 -13.63 -2.62 4.87
C ARG A 426 -13.42 -3.87 4.02
N ARG A 427 -13.47 -3.72 2.68
CA ARG A 427 -13.27 -4.84 1.75
C ARG A 427 -11.80 -5.23 1.67
N MET A 428 -10.92 -4.23 1.66
CA MET A 428 -9.48 -4.46 1.59
C MET A 428 -8.81 -4.54 2.98
N GLY A 429 -9.53 -4.15 4.04
CA GLY A 429 -8.98 -4.07 5.38
C GLY A 429 -7.82 -3.07 5.45
N MET A 430 -8.02 -1.83 4.97
CA MET A 430 -6.97 -0.81 4.92
C MET A 430 -7.56 0.60 5.06
N TYR A 431 -6.69 1.58 5.34
CA TYR A 431 -7.10 2.99 5.31
C TYR A 431 -7.32 3.48 3.88
N ASP A 432 -8.19 4.46 3.76
CA ASP A 432 -8.56 5.12 2.52
C ASP A 432 -8.35 6.63 2.65
N ARG A 433 -8.67 7.38 1.60
CA ARG A 433 -8.50 8.83 1.51
C ARG A 433 -9.25 9.59 2.60
N ILE A 434 -8.73 10.77 2.89
CA ILE A 434 -9.42 11.78 3.67
C ILE A 434 -10.37 12.52 2.72
N LYS A 435 -11.66 12.59 3.08
CA LYS A 435 -12.66 13.39 2.36
C LYS A 435 -12.66 14.79 2.93
N VAL A 436 -12.34 15.79 2.08
CA VAL A 436 -12.23 17.19 2.47
C VAL A 436 -13.62 17.78 2.64
N LYS A 437 -13.94 18.32 3.82
CA LYS A 437 -15.23 18.94 4.10
C LYS A 437 -15.45 20.23 3.31
N ASN A 438 -14.41 21.06 3.21
CA ASN A 438 -14.46 22.35 2.52
C ASN A 438 -13.25 22.48 1.61
N ASN A 439 -13.43 22.32 0.32
CA ASN A 439 -12.36 22.45 -0.67
C ASN A 439 -11.70 23.82 -0.60
N PHE A 440 -10.39 23.87 -0.86
CA PHE A 440 -9.65 25.12 -0.94
C PHE A 440 -10.18 26.00 -2.07
N GLY A 441 -10.29 27.29 -1.80
CA GLY A 441 -10.76 28.28 -2.75
C GLY A 441 -12.25 28.58 -2.64
N TYR A 442 -12.79 29.23 -3.65
CA TYR A 442 -14.21 29.56 -3.69
C TYR A 442 -15.03 28.37 -4.16
N THR A 443 -15.93 27.91 -3.32
CA THR A 443 -16.93 26.88 -3.64
C THR A 443 -18.34 27.52 -3.58
N ARG A 444 -19.29 27.04 -4.39
CA ARG A 444 -20.70 27.41 -4.26
C ARG A 444 -21.36 26.46 -3.27
N GLY A 445 -21.91 27.00 -2.19
CA GLY A 445 -22.75 26.23 -1.27
C GLY A 445 -24.14 25.95 -1.88
N GLU A 446 -24.90 25.11 -1.20
CA GLU A 446 -26.29 24.77 -1.55
C GLU A 446 -27.20 26.04 -1.54
N ASP A 447 -26.83 27.06 -0.76
CA ASP A 447 -27.46 28.37 -0.70
C ASP A 447 -27.18 29.25 -1.94
N GLY A 448 -26.36 28.76 -2.90
CA GLY A 448 -25.90 29.49 -4.07
C GLY A 448 -24.83 30.55 -3.80
N CYS A 449 -24.46 30.77 -2.52
CA CYS A 449 -23.43 31.72 -2.14
C CYS A 449 -22.02 31.16 -2.37
N LYS A 450 -21.05 32.07 -2.54
CA LYS A 450 -19.64 31.69 -2.61
C LYS A 450 -19.05 31.65 -1.20
N HIS A 451 -18.53 30.50 -0.82
CA HIS A 451 -17.80 30.31 0.44
C HIS A 451 -16.32 30.05 0.15
N TRP A 452 -15.45 30.62 0.99
CA TRP A 452 -14.01 30.32 0.93
C TRP A 452 -13.67 29.15 1.81
N GLY A 453 -13.09 28.09 1.23
CA GLY A 453 -12.59 26.94 1.95
C GLY A 453 -11.05 26.97 2.07
N TRP A 454 -10.53 26.37 3.14
CA TRP A 454 -9.10 26.26 3.40
C TRP A 454 -8.53 24.87 3.09
N GLY A 455 -9.36 23.96 2.59
CA GLY A 455 -8.97 22.54 2.49
C GLY A 455 -8.86 21.88 3.85
N ALA A 456 -8.27 20.68 3.90
CA ALA A 456 -7.99 19.98 5.15
C ALA A 456 -6.50 20.00 5.46
N TRP A 457 -6.17 20.12 6.77
CA TRP A 457 -4.80 20.21 7.25
C TRP A 457 -4.50 19.08 8.24
N GLN A 458 -3.40 18.38 8.02
CA GLN A 458 -2.96 17.27 8.86
C GLN A 458 -1.54 17.51 9.35
N LEU A 459 -1.32 17.27 10.64
CA LEU A 459 0.01 17.11 11.24
C LEU A 459 0.27 15.63 11.49
N ALA A 460 1.50 15.20 11.28
CA ALA A 460 1.88 13.81 11.47
C ALA A 460 3.32 13.67 11.98
N TYR A 461 3.53 12.60 12.75
CA TYR A 461 4.84 12.18 13.21
C TYR A 461 4.97 10.67 13.02
N ARG A 462 6.14 10.22 12.56
CA ARG A 462 6.51 8.81 12.47
C ARG A 462 7.91 8.58 13.01
N TYR A 463 8.06 7.55 13.82
CA TYR A 463 9.35 6.96 14.14
C TYR A 463 9.46 5.60 13.47
N SER A 464 10.61 5.33 12.86
CA SER A 464 10.90 4.08 12.17
C SER A 464 12.24 3.51 12.62
N TYR A 465 12.29 2.19 12.75
CA TYR A 465 13.46 1.43 13.14
C TYR A 465 13.58 0.21 12.22
N LEU A 466 14.77 0.00 11.66
CA LEU A 466 15.05 -1.18 10.83
C LEU A 466 16.46 -1.68 11.14
N ASP A 467 16.56 -2.91 11.63
CA ASP A 467 17.81 -3.60 11.93
C ASP A 467 18.02 -4.79 10.98
N LEU A 468 19.04 -4.66 10.17
CA LEU A 468 19.48 -5.67 9.22
C LEU A 468 20.79 -6.34 9.66
N ASN A 469 21.12 -6.28 10.96
CA ASN A 469 22.24 -7.01 11.54
C ASN A 469 21.82 -8.33 12.14
N ASP A 470 22.64 -9.34 11.96
CA ASP A 470 22.61 -10.61 12.68
C ASP A 470 24.07 -11.07 12.90
N THR A 471 24.30 -12.15 13.63
CA THR A 471 25.62 -12.65 14.05
C THR A 471 26.66 -12.66 12.91
N ASN A 472 26.25 -13.01 11.69
CA ASN A 472 27.12 -13.15 10.53
C ASN A 472 26.69 -12.26 9.35
N VAL A 473 25.79 -11.31 9.57
CA VAL A 473 25.33 -10.35 8.54
C VAL A 473 25.31 -8.95 9.13
N ASN A 474 26.13 -8.06 8.61
CA ASN A 474 26.24 -6.66 9.07
C ASN A 474 25.50 -5.75 8.07
N GLY A 475 24.19 -5.86 7.99
CA GLY A 475 23.37 -5.06 7.06
C GLY A 475 23.13 -3.63 7.49
N GLY A 476 23.44 -3.30 8.75
CA GLY A 476 23.29 -1.98 9.34
C GLY A 476 21.95 -1.75 10.01
N LEU A 477 21.90 -0.67 10.80
CA LEU A 477 20.73 -0.18 11.51
C LEU A 477 20.34 1.20 10.98
N LEU A 478 19.07 1.38 10.66
CA LEU A 478 18.47 2.65 10.25
C LEU A 478 17.39 3.07 11.26
N MET A 479 17.57 4.24 11.85
CA MET A 479 16.57 4.90 12.69
C MET A 479 16.16 6.20 12.02
N GLN A 480 14.87 6.53 12.10
CA GLN A 480 14.34 7.69 11.39
C GLN A 480 13.19 8.34 12.14
N HIS A 481 13.24 9.67 12.20
CA HIS A 481 12.18 10.55 12.67
C HIS A 481 11.64 11.36 11.50
N GLU A 482 10.33 11.45 11.39
CA GLU A 482 9.64 12.19 10.35
C GLU A 482 8.54 13.07 10.96
N ILE A 483 8.51 14.33 10.55
CA ILE A 483 7.44 15.26 10.88
C ILE A 483 6.84 15.73 9.56
N GLY A 484 5.53 15.52 9.39
CA GLY A 484 4.80 15.85 8.17
C GLY A 484 3.70 16.87 8.39
N VAL A 485 3.54 17.76 7.43
CA VAL A 485 2.37 18.63 7.28
C VAL A 485 1.75 18.34 5.93
N ASN A 486 0.49 17.94 5.91
CA ASN A 486 -0.26 17.70 4.68
C ASN A 486 -1.38 18.70 4.55
N TRP A 487 -1.48 19.30 3.38
CA TRP A 487 -2.55 20.20 3.00
C TRP A 487 -3.34 19.62 1.84
N PHE A 488 -4.53 19.12 2.13
CA PHE A 488 -5.46 18.61 1.15
C PHE A 488 -6.30 19.77 0.61
N LEU A 489 -6.05 20.18 -0.63
CA LEU A 489 -6.78 21.25 -1.27
C LEU A 489 -8.23 20.82 -1.62
N ASN A 490 -8.37 19.57 -1.98
CA ASN A 490 -9.62 18.85 -2.25
C ASN A 490 -9.36 17.36 -2.21
N ASP A 491 -10.36 16.53 -2.52
CA ASP A 491 -10.24 15.07 -2.48
C ASP A 491 -9.17 14.49 -3.41
N ASN A 492 -8.76 15.25 -4.43
CA ASN A 492 -7.86 14.82 -5.51
C ASN A 492 -6.50 15.53 -5.52
N THR A 493 -6.31 16.58 -4.72
CA THR A 493 -5.09 17.39 -4.74
C THR A 493 -4.53 17.58 -3.34
N LYS A 494 -3.26 17.24 -3.14
CA LYS A 494 -2.57 17.33 -1.86
C LYS A 494 -1.18 17.92 -2.03
N LEU A 495 -0.80 18.79 -1.11
CA LEU A 495 0.57 19.26 -0.90
C LEU A 495 1.10 18.64 0.41
N GLN A 496 2.28 18.07 0.37
CA GLN A 496 2.93 17.48 1.53
C GLN A 496 4.26 18.16 1.79
N PHE A 497 4.55 18.41 3.06
CA PHE A 497 5.82 18.93 3.54
C PHE A 497 6.35 17.97 4.58
N LEU A 498 7.61 17.57 4.43
CA LEU A 498 8.27 16.60 5.28
C LEU A 498 9.58 17.15 5.80
N PHE A 499 9.79 17.07 7.11
CA PHE A 499 11.12 17.11 7.71
C PHE A 499 11.49 15.69 8.17
N LEU A 500 12.70 15.26 7.80
CA LEU A 500 13.23 13.93 8.06
C LEU A 500 14.58 14.07 8.76
N ASN A 501 14.78 13.29 9.83
CA ASN A 501 16.10 13.02 10.41
C ASN A 501 16.32 11.50 10.37
N ALA A 502 17.36 11.04 9.68
CA ALA A 502 17.72 9.63 9.61
C ALA A 502 19.14 9.38 10.08
N GLN A 503 19.32 8.34 10.87
CA GLN A 503 20.59 7.91 11.44
C GLN A 503 20.92 6.51 10.93
N ARG A 504 22.12 6.39 10.35
CA ARG A 504 22.71 5.13 9.93
C ARG A 504 23.74 4.69 10.95
N ASN A 505 23.61 3.47 11.50
CA ASN A 505 24.60 2.83 12.34
C ASN A 505 25.09 1.55 11.68
N VAL A 506 26.37 1.46 11.39
CA VAL A 506 26.99 0.35 10.66
C VAL A 506 28.35 0.00 11.25
N MET A 507 28.80 -1.22 11.03
CA MET A 507 30.13 -1.65 11.45
C MET A 507 31.20 -1.20 10.46
N GLN A 508 32.41 -0.92 10.96
CA GLN A 508 33.58 -0.63 10.14
C GLN A 508 33.85 -1.77 9.12
N PRO A 509 34.30 -1.49 7.89
CA PRO A 509 34.81 -0.17 7.41
C PRO A 509 33.73 0.79 6.89
N ALA A 510 32.45 0.43 6.92
CA ALA A 510 31.37 1.33 6.59
C ALA A 510 31.21 2.44 7.64
N VAL A 511 30.61 3.57 7.25
CA VAL A 511 30.56 4.78 8.07
C VAL A 511 29.15 5.02 8.58
N SER A 512 29.04 5.22 9.89
CA SER A 512 27.82 5.71 10.54
C SER A 512 27.68 7.22 10.38
N GLY A 513 26.46 7.72 10.37
CA GLY A 513 26.20 9.15 10.26
C GLY A 513 24.74 9.50 10.20
N THR A 514 24.48 10.81 10.13
CA THR A 514 23.13 11.37 10.17
C THR A 514 22.85 12.19 8.91
N VAL A 515 21.63 12.18 8.48
CA VAL A 515 21.11 13.04 7.41
C VAL A 515 19.83 13.72 7.85
N ASN A 516 19.71 15.00 7.49
CA ASN A 516 18.45 15.72 7.56
C ASN A 516 17.94 15.98 6.15
N GLY A 517 16.66 15.85 5.95
CA GLY A 517 15.98 16.10 4.69
C GLY A 517 14.78 17.01 4.88
N PHE A 518 14.56 17.90 3.92
CA PHE A 518 13.30 18.62 3.78
C PHE A 518 12.72 18.30 2.41
N GLY A 519 11.50 17.76 2.38
CA GLY A 519 10.82 17.34 1.16
C GLY A 519 9.49 18.07 0.97
N MET A 520 9.17 18.34 -0.28
CA MET A 520 7.87 18.86 -0.71
C MET A 520 7.34 17.97 -1.81
N LEU A 521 6.08 17.54 -1.71
CA LEU A 521 5.41 16.76 -2.74
C LEU A 521 4.07 17.40 -3.09
N ALA A 522 3.88 17.70 -4.36
CA ALA A 522 2.58 18.07 -4.92
C ALA A 522 2.02 16.86 -5.66
N GLN A 523 0.82 16.46 -5.32
CA GLN A 523 0.14 15.37 -6.00
C GLN A 523 -1.25 15.76 -6.46
N TRP A 524 -1.58 15.30 -7.65
CA TRP A 524 -2.92 15.34 -8.22
C TRP A 524 -3.27 13.97 -8.78
N TYR A 525 -4.50 13.52 -8.52
CA TYR A 525 -5.01 12.28 -9.10
C TYR A 525 -6.46 12.47 -9.55
N PHE A 526 -6.86 11.67 -10.48
CA PHE A 526 -8.16 11.74 -11.12
C PHE A 526 -8.63 10.36 -11.54
#